data_e62935b58de4174324e3177271e0a617
#
_entry.id   e62935b58de4174324e3177271e0a617
#
_cell.length_a   1.000
_cell.length_b   1.000
_cell.length_c   1.000
_cell.angle_alpha   90.00
_cell.angle_beta   90.00
_cell.angle_gamma   90.00
#
_symmetry.space_group_name_H-M   'P 1'
#
loop_
_entity.id
_entity.type
_entity.pdbx_description
1 polymer ?
#
loop_
_entity_poly.entity_id
_entity_poly.type
_entity_poly.pdbx_seq_one_letter_code
_entity_poly.pdbx_strand_id
1 'polypeptide(L)'
;SGVIKLEIYYPGALTGSEISTISLNGEPVRDLVINQNTMKLELEAEPNQIASLRFDNNFYLKDAGEQRGEKRFSMIVNFTAD
;
A
#
# COMPACT_ATOMS: atom_id res chain seq x y z
N SER A 1 -20.11 3.40 6.30
CA SER A 1 -19.84 4.28 7.39
C SER A 1 -18.51 5.03 7.27
N GLY A 2 -17.86 5.05 6.14
CA GLY A 2 -16.72 5.92 5.95
C GLY A 2 -15.38 5.37 6.40
N VAL A 3 -15.22 4.05 6.42
CA VAL A 3 -13.95 3.42 6.78
C VAL A 3 -13.51 2.53 5.64
N ILE A 4 -12.25 2.66 5.26
CA ILE A 4 -11.62 1.78 4.29
C ILE A 4 -10.63 0.89 5.05
N LYS A 5 -10.82 -0.41 4.96
CA LYS A 5 -9.93 -1.38 5.60
C LYS A 5 -8.98 -1.94 4.56
N LEU A 6 -7.70 -1.86 4.86
CA LEU A 6 -6.66 -2.30 3.96
C LEU A 6 -5.92 -3.47 4.56
N GLU A 7 -5.63 -4.46 3.74
CA GLU A 7 -4.71 -5.53 4.07
C GLU A 7 -3.61 -5.52 3.03
N ILE A 8 -2.39 -5.33 3.47
CA ILE A 8 -1.24 -5.15 2.61
C ILE A 8 -0.31 -6.33 2.81
N TYR A 9 0.07 -6.97 1.72
CA TYR A 9 1.01 -8.07 1.72
C TYR A 9 2.23 -7.71 0.89
N TYR A 10 3.39 -7.72 1.53
CA TYR A 10 4.67 -7.52 0.87
C TYR A 10 5.43 -8.85 0.88
N PRO A 11 5.64 -9.48 -0.27
CA PRO A 11 6.26 -10.81 -0.30
C PRO A 11 7.78 -10.81 -0.21
N GLY A 12 8.41 -9.65 -0.27
CA GLY A 12 9.87 -9.59 -0.26
C GLY A 12 10.47 -9.66 1.13
N ALA A 13 11.79 -9.75 1.18
CA ALA A 13 12.52 -9.72 2.44
C ALA A 13 12.52 -8.28 2.97
N LEU A 14 12.25 -8.14 4.25
CA LEU A 14 12.17 -6.83 4.89
C LEU A 14 13.56 -6.37 5.32
N THR A 15 13.89 -5.13 4.99
CA THR A 15 15.18 -4.54 5.40
C THR A 15 15.01 -3.56 6.55
N GLY A 16 13.77 -3.19 6.87
CA GLY A 16 13.50 -2.21 7.90
C GLY A 16 13.37 -0.79 7.37
N SER A 17 13.57 -0.60 6.09
CA SER A 17 13.48 0.74 5.49
C SER A 17 12.36 0.87 4.47
N GLU A 18 11.51 -0.13 4.35
CA GLU A 18 10.38 -0.07 3.42
C GLU A 18 9.31 0.85 3.96
N ILE A 19 8.95 1.85 3.18
CA ILE A 19 7.92 2.81 3.55
C ILE A 19 6.99 3.01 2.37
N SER A 20 5.69 2.97 2.65
CA SER A 20 4.65 3.28 1.68
C SER A 20 3.90 4.51 2.16
N THR A 21 3.89 5.57 1.37
CA THR A 21 3.11 6.76 1.67
C THR A 21 1.75 6.61 1.01
N ILE A 22 0.71 6.57 1.81
CA ILE A 22 -0.65 6.37 1.35
C ILE A 22 -1.34 7.72 1.24
N SER A 23 -1.85 8.01 0.06
CA SER A 23 -2.61 9.23 -0.19
C SER A 23 -4.06 8.88 -0.47
N LEU A 24 -4.96 9.71 0.04
CA LEU A 24 -6.39 9.57 -0.17
C LEU A 24 -6.88 10.83 -0.85
N ASN A 25 -7.43 10.68 -2.05
CA ASN A 25 -7.94 11.79 -2.85
C ASN A 25 -6.89 12.89 -3.04
N GLY A 26 -5.64 12.46 -3.25
CA GLY A 26 -4.56 13.38 -3.52
C GLY A 26 -3.82 13.91 -2.31
N GLU A 27 -4.26 13.57 -1.11
CA GLU A 27 -3.61 14.07 0.11
C GLU A 27 -2.95 12.93 0.87
N PRO A 28 -1.68 13.07 1.25
CA PRO A 28 -1.02 12.04 2.06
C PRO A 28 -1.69 11.94 3.42
N VAL A 29 -2.08 10.72 3.78
CA VAL A 29 -2.76 10.50 5.07
C VAL A 29 -1.96 9.61 5.99
N ARG A 30 -1.00 8.85 5.47
CA ARG A 30 -0.23 7.95 6.30
C ARG A 30 1.09 7.56 5.64
N ASP A 31 2.16 7.54 6.43
CA ASP A 31 3.42 6.91 6.07
C ASP A 31 3.47 5.57 6.78
N LEU A 32 3.36 4.50 6.00
CA LEU A 32 3.30 3.16 6.56
C LEU A 32 4.66 2.52 6.49
N VAL A 33 5.23 2.23 7.65
CA VAL A 33 6.49 1.48 7.72
C VAL A 33 6.14 0.01 7.62
N ILE A 34 6.68 -0.65 6.59
CA ILE A 34 6.42 -2.07 6.36
C ILE A 34 7.39 -2.86 7.23
N ASN A 35 6.93 -3.28 8.39
CA ASN A 35 7.76 -4.06 9.32
C ASN A 35 7.29 -5.49 9.50
N GLN A 36 6.27 -5.89 8.74
CA GLN A 36 5.80 -7.26 8.68
C GLN A 36 5.33 -7.52 7.27
N ASN A 37 5.37 -8.78 6.85
CA ASN A 37 4.97 -9.12 5.49
C ASN A 37 3.47 -8.91 5.26
N THR A 38 2.66 -9.02 6.30
CA THR A 38 1.24 -8.73 6.21
C THR A 38 0.88 -7.67 7.23
N MET A 39 0.22 -6.61 6.77
CA MET A 39 -0.18 -5.53 7.66
C MET A 39 -1.62 -5.14 7.36
N LYS A 40 -2.33 -4.73 8.39
CA LYS A 40 -3.71 -4.28 8.29
C LYS A 40 -3.83 -2.89 8.87
N LEU A 41 -4.62 -2.06 8.20
CA LEU A 41 -4.86 -0.71 8.69
C LEU A 41 -6.21 -0.22 8.23
N GLU A 42 -6.67 0.85 8.84
CA GLU A 42 -7.95 1.47 8.50
C GLU A 42 -7.73 2.94 8.22
N LEU A 43 -8.45 3.44 7.22
CA LEU A 43 -8.42 4.85 6.85
C LEU A 43 -9.84 5.38 6.92
N GLU A 44 -9.98 6.61 7.39
CA GLU A 44 -11.27 7.29 7.36
C GLU A 44 -11.47 7.90 5.99
N ALA A 45 -12.69 7.75 5.47
CA ALA A 45 -13.04 8.29 4.16
C ALA A 45 -14.47 8.81 4.22
N GLU A 46 -14.79 9.72 3.31
CA GLU A 46 -16.14 10.25 3.23
C GLU A 46 -17.08 9.16 2.73
N PRO A 47 -18.19 8.91 3.43
CA PRO A 47 -19.15 7.90 2.98
C PRO A 47 -19.82 8.32 1.69
N ASN A 48 -20.18 7.32 0.89
CA ASN A 48 -20.92 7.51 -0.35
C ASN A 48 -20.20 8.35 -1.39
N GLN A 49 -18.89 8.42 -1.32
CA GLN A 49 -18.08 9.12 -2.30
C GLN A 49 -17.04 8.19 -2.88
N ILE A 50 -16.60 8.48 -4.08
CA ILE A 50 -15.52 7.73 -4.71
C ILE A 50 -14.22 8.15 -4.05
N ALA A 51 -13.47 7.16 -3.59
CA ALA A 51 -12.17 7.41 -2.98
C ALA A 51 -11.07 6.93 -3.93
N SER A 52 -10.03 7.73 -4.06
CA SER A 52 -8.87 7.39 -4.85
C SER A 52 -7.70 7.19 -3.90
N LEU A 53 -7.14 5.99 -3.92
CA LEU A 53 -5.99 5.65 -3.08
C LEU A 53 -4.74 5.57 -3.94
N ARG A 54 -3.67 6.14 -3.44
CA ARG A 54 -2.39 6.07 -4.09
C ARG A 54 -1.34 5.63 -3.09
N PHE A 55 -0.46 4.74 -3.54
CA PHE A 55 0.61 4.20 -2.71
C PHE A 55 1.94 4.56 -3.36
N ASP A 56 2.70 5.40 -2.67
CA ASP A 56 4.04 5.78 -3.11
C ASP A 56 5.05 5.04 -2.26
N ASN A 57 5.71 4.07 -2.86
CA ASN A 57 6.63 3.17 -2.17
C ASN A 57 8.06 3.53 -2.49
N ASN A 58 8.93 3.41 -1.48
CA ASN A 58 10.36 3.58 -1.70
C ASN A 58 11.04 2.25 -2.03
N PHE A 59 10.27 1.24 -2.39
CA PHE A 59 10.78 -0.10 -2.63
C PHE A 59 9.99 -0.76 -3.75
N TYR A 60 10.56 -1.85 -4.28
CA TYR A 60 9.85 -2.71 -5.24
C TYR A 60 10.47 -4.10 -5.16
N LEU A 61 9.79 -5.07 -5.75
CA LEU A 61 10.21 -6.46 -5.72
C LEU A 61 11.38 -6.63 -6.70
N LYS A 62 12.55 -6.90 -6.15
CA LYS A 62 13.77 -6.88 -6.96
C LYS A 62 13.94 -8.09 -7.85
N ASP A 63 13.49 -9.23 -7.39
CA ASP A 63 13.80 -10.50 -8.07
C ASP A 63 12.66 -11.01 -8.92
N ALA A 64 11.64 -10.23 -9.12
CA ALA A 64 10.45 -10.70 -9.81
C ALA A 64 10.56 -10.45 -11.31
N GLY A 65 11.45 -11.16 -11.95
CA GLY A 65 11.49 -11.15 -13.40
C GLY A 65 11.83 -9.81 -14.00
N GLU A 66 12.83 -9.16 -13.47
CA GLU A 66 13.24 -7.88 -14.01
C GLU A 66 14.03 -7.98 -15.28
N GLN A 67 14.20 -9.16 -15.79
CA GLN A 67 15.01 -9.38 -16.97
C GLN A 67 14.51 -8.63 -18.19
N ARG A 68 13.37 -8.00 -18.12
CA ARG A 68 12.88 -7.17 -19.21
C ARG A 68 12.82 -5.70 -18.85
N GLY A 69 13.39 -5.33 -17.71
CA GLY A 69 13.31 -3.97 -17.26
C GLY A 69 11.95 -3.55 -16.77
N GLU A 70 11.04 -4.49 -16.60
CA GLU A 70 9.71 -4.19 -16.11
C GLU A 70 9.72 -4.10 -14.59
N LYS A 71 9.04 -3.09 -14.08
CA LYS A 71 8.85 -2.98 -12.64
C LYS A 71 7.67 -3.85 -12.24
N ARG A 72 7.85 -4.58 -11.15
CA ARG A 72 6.80 -5.41 -10.60
C ARG A 72 6.11 -4.70 -9.48
N PHE A 73 4.91 -5.17 -9.13
CA PHE A 73 4.24 -4.66 -7.95
C PHE A 73 5.09 -4.95 -6.74
N SER A 74 5.26 -3.95 -5.91
CA SER A 74 6.03 -4.12 -4.70
C SER A 74 5.21 -4.75 -3.59
N MET A 75 3.90 -4.71 -3.69
CA MET A 75 3.03 -5.29 -2.67
C MET A 75 1.65 -5.55 -3.25
N ILE A 76 0.88 -6.33 -2.53
CA ILE A 76 -0.50 -6.65 -2.88
C ILE A 76 -1.40 -5.98 -1.86
N VAL A 77 -2.43 -5.30 -2.34
CA VAL A 77 -3.36 -4.59 -1.48
C VAL A 77 -4.76 -5.12 -1.70
N ASN A 78 -5.39 -5.58 -0.63
CA ASN A 78 -6.81 -5.91 -0.62
C ASN A 78 -7.52 -4.88 0.24
N PHE A 79 -8.71 -4.50 -0.17
CA PHE A 79 -9.43 -3.49 0.59
C PHE A 79 -10.92 -3.78 0.59
N THR A 80 -11.56 -3.33 1.65
CA THR A 80 -13.01 -3.30 1.76
C THR A 80 -13.41 -1.95 2.29
N ALA A 81 -14.56 -1.48 1.86
CA ALA A 81 -15.11 -0.21 2.31
C ALA A 81 -16.44 -0.45 3.01
N ASP A 82 -16.59 0.14 4.15
CA ASP A 82 -17.85 0.06 4.92
C ASP A 82 -18.67 1.31 4.75
#